data_b4d7430ed91c855ac66812b12ddffe74
#
_entry.id   b4d7430ed91c855ac66812b12ddffe74
#
_cell.length_a   1.000
_cell.length_b   1.000
_cell.length_c   1.000
_cell.angle_alpha   90.00
_cell.angle_beta   90.00
_cell.angle_gamma   90.00
#
_symmetry.space_group_name_H-M   'P 1'
#
loop_
_entity.id
_entity.type
_entity.pdbx_description
1 polymer ?
#
loop_
_entity_poly.entity_id
_entity_poly.type
_entity_poly.pdbx_seq_one_letter_code
_entity_poly.pdbx_strand_id
1 'polypeptide(L)'
;EGKDVFVYSSAFHYFRCPEELWKDRFRQIKEAGFNTVETYVPWNWHERTMPLSLDDTTHFDFSDLKRWLKMAQDEYGFYTIVRPGPFICAEYSGGGYPRWLAKYRPESVDDFWLRSADERHIRWSQHWFDAVCKAVADEQITRKPVGDKGIILIQIENEYNHHGCDGKEKLLKALYSSVRKSGMDIPVFTCLTNECRSSRDPELSQVFDSDNYYVGLSSAPDCAYRMSNLKKAQPD
;
A
#
# COMPACT_ATOMS: atom_id res chain seq x y z
N GLU A 1 5.78 -17.70 -14.73
CA GLU A 1 5.95 -18.65 -15.82
C GLU A 1 6.81 -18.13 -16.97
N GLY A 2 7.75 -17.20 -16.70
CA GLY A 2 8.71 -16.69 -17.67
C GLY A 2 8.13 -15.87 -18.82
N LYS A 3 6.92 -15.33 -18.65
CA LYS A 3 6.34 -14.35 -19.58
C LYS A 3 6.30 -13.00 -18.93
N ASP A 4 6.84 -12.00 -19.62
CA ASP A 4 6.72 -10.62 -19.24
C ASP A 4 5.27 -10.19 -19.22
N VAL A 5 4.87 -9.45 -18.20
CA VAL A 5 3.53 -8.88 -18.07
C VAL A 5 3.66 -7.38 -17.92
N PHE A 6 3.08 -6.63 -18.83
CA PHE A 6 2.90 -5.20 -18.64
C PHE A 6 1.73 -4.97 -17.67
N VAL A 7 2.01 -4.33 -16.54
CA VAL A 7 1.00 -4.02 -15.54
C VAL A 7 0.24 -2.78 -15.98
N TYR A 8 -1.02 -2.96 -16.38
CA TYR A 8 -1.95 -1.88 -16.70
C TYR A 8 -3.06 -1.89 -15.67
N SER A 9 -2.91 -1.03 -14.64
CA SER A 9 -3.72 -1.03 -13.43
C SER A 9 -4.74 0.09 -13.38
N SER A 10 -5.91 -0.21 -12.83
CA SER A 10 -6.94 0.76 -12.45
C SER A 10 -7.11 0.77 -10.94
N ALA A 11 -7.25 1.97 -10.35
CA ALA A 11 -7.59 2.11 -8.94
C ALA A 11 -9.09 1.88 -8.72
N PHE A 12 -9.43 0.91 -7.89
CA PHE A 12 -10.81 0.64 -7.48
C PHE A 12 -10.89 0.26 -6.01
N HIS A 13 -11.49 1.10 -5.20
CA HIS A 13 -11.47 0.98 -3.74
C HIS A 13 -12.79 0.43 -3.19
N TYR A 14 -12.74 -0.77 -2.57
CA TYR A 14 -13.90 -1.44 -1.95
C TYR A 14 -14.61 -0.57 -0.91
N PHE A 15 -13.88 0.21 -0.11
CA PHE A 15 -14.43 1.07 0.94
C PHE A 15 -15.13 2.35 0.44
N ARG A 16 -15.09 2.62 -0.87
CA ARG A 16 -15.73 3.77 -1.53
C ARG A 16 -16.90 3.40 -2.42
N CYS A 17 -17.11 2.13 -2.64
CA CYS A 17 -18.13 1.63 -3.53
C CYS A 17 -18.98 0.57 -2.81
N PRO A 18 -20.30 0.69 -2.79
CA PRO A 18 -21.18 -0.35 -2.27
C PRO A 18 -20.91 -1.71 -2.94
N GLU A 19 -20.93 -2.79 -2.15
CA GLU A 19 -20.55 -4.13 -2.63
C GLU A 19 -21.39 -4.60 -3.80
N GLU A 20 -22.68 -4.27 -3.80
CA GLU A 20 -23.60 -4.61 -4.89
C GLU A 20 -23.24 -4.04 -6.25
N LEU A 21 -22.39 -3.01 -6.28
CA LEU A 21 -21.90 -2.39 -7.53
C LEU A 21 -20.53 -2.94 -7.97
N TRP A 22 -19.83 -3.74 -7.15
CA TRP A 22 -18.48 -4.19 -7.47
C TRP A 22 -18.42 -4.96 -8.79
N LYS A 23 -19.38 -5.88 -9.03
CA LYS A 23 -19.43 -6.67 -10.27
C LYS A 23 -19.48 -5.79 -11.50
N ASP A 24 -20.34 -4.77 -11.47
CA ASP A 24 -20.45 -3.84 -12.61
C ASP A 24 -19.14 -3.03 -12.79
N ARG A 25 -18.50 -2.58 -11.73
CA ARG A 25 -17.23 -1.84 -11.80
C ARG A 25 -16.10 -2.71 -12.31
N PHE A 26 -15.95 -3.93 -11.82
CA PHE A 26 -14.94 -4.87 -12.34
C PHE A 26 -15.15 -5.19 -13.82
N ARG A 27 -16.42 -5.38 -14.24
CA ARG A 27 -16.74 -5.58 -15.65
C ARG A 27 -16.28 -4.40 -16.50
N GLN A 28 -16.61 -3.16 -16.11
CA GLN A 28 -16.23 -1.94 -16.85
C GLN A 28 -14.69 -1.80 -16.92
N ILE A 29 -13.98 -2.04 -15.82
CA ILE A 29 -12.50 -2.01 -15.79
C ILE A 29 -11.94 -3.06 -16.75
N LYS A 30 -12.53 -4.26 -16.79
CA LYS A 30 -12.10 -5.33 -17.69
C LYS A 30 -12.33 -4.98 -19.15
N GLU A 31 -13.50 -4.44 -19.47
CA GLU A 31 -13.86 -3.98 -20.82
C GLU A 31 -12.97 -2.83 -21.30
N ALA A 32 -12.48 -1.99 -20.40
CA ALA A 32 -11.51 -0.94 -20.70
C ALA A 32 -10.08 -1.47 -20.94
N GLY A 33 -9.85 -2.79 -20.84
CA GLY A 33 -8.58 -3.43 -21.18
C GLY A 33 -7.56 -3.51 -20.04
N PHE A 34 -7.91 -3.13 -18.81
CA PHE A 34 -7.02 -3.29 -17.66
C PHE A 34 -6.83 -4.77 -17.34
N ASN A 35 -5.62 -5.12 -16.90
CA ASN A 35 -5.26 -6.47 -16.44
C ASN A 35 -5.01 -6.56 -14.94
N THR A 36 -4.95 -5.42 -14.28
CA THR A 36 -4.65 -5.28 -12.86
C THR A 36 -5.59 -4.27 -12.22
N VAL A 37 -5.92 -4.50 -10.96
CA VAL A 37 -6.63 -3.53 -10.13
C VAL A 37 -5.88 -3.29 -8.83
N GLU A 38 -5.90 -2.05 -8.36
CA GLU A 38 -5.27 -1.70 -7.10
C GLU A 38 -6.27 -1.14 -6.10
N THR A 39 -6.01 -1.36 -4.82
CA THR A 39 -6.78 -0.72 -3.76
C THR A 39 -5.91 -0.27 -2.61
N TYR A 40 -6.21 0.92 -2.07
CA TYR A 40 -5.79 1.27 -0.73
C TYR A 40 -6.50 0.38 0.29
N VAL A 41 -5.86 0.18 1.44
CA VAL A 41 -6.41 -0.57 2.57
C VAL A 41 -6.38 0.35 3.80
N PRO A 42 -7.46 1.07 4.11
CA PRO A 42 -7.46 2.03 5.22
C PRO A 42 -7.46 1.32 6.57
N TRP A 43 -6.52 1.66 7.43
CA TRP A 43 -6.43 1.08 8.77
C TRP A 43 -7.72 1.29 9.58
N ASN A 44 -8.27 2.52 9.57
CA ASN A 44 -9.49 2.86 10.31
C ASN A 44 -10.76 2.14 9.84
N TRP A 45 -10.72 1.54 8.65
CA TRP A 45 -11.82 0.71 8.14
C TRP A 45 -11.82 -0.67 8.77
N HIS A 46 -10.64 -1.21 9.03
CA HIS A 46 -10.43 -2.58 9.48
C HIS A 46 -10.26 -2.70 11.00
N GLU A 47 -9.82 -1.66 11.69
CA GLU A 47 -9.68 -1.61 13.15
C GLU A 47 -10.39 -0.38 13.71
N ARG A 48 -11.71 -0.47 13.80
CA ARG A 48 -12.60 0.63 14.21
C ARG A 48 -12.56 0.88 15.71
N THR A 49 -12.30 -0.17 16.49
CA THR A 49 -12.23 -0.14 17.96
C THR A 49 -10.80 -0.12 18.41
N MET A 50 -10.50 0.69 19.42
CA MET A 50 -9.17 0.77 20.01
C MET A 50 -8.79 -0.56 20.66
N PRO A 51 -7.68 -1.19 20.28
CA PRO A 51 -7.20 -2.40 20.92
C PRO A 51 -6.71 -2.12 22.35
N LEU A 52 -6.69 -3.16 23.19
CA LEU A 52 -6.22 -3.06 24.57
C LEU A 52 -4.69 -2.94 24.66
N SER A 53 -3.99 -3.48 23.69
CA SER A 53 -2.52 -3.44 23.59
C SER A 53 -2.08 -3.63 22.14
N LEU A 54 -0.78 -3.50 21.89
CA LEU A 54 -0.18 -3.79 20.57
C LEU A 54 -0.30 -5.26 20.14
N ASP A 55 -0.53 -6.17 21.09
CA ASP A 55 -0.68 -7.60 20.82
C ASP A 55 -2.15 -7.99 20.62
N ASP A 56 -3.08 -7.08 20.88
CA ASP A 56 -4.52 -7.31 20.71
C ASP A 56 -4.93 -7.10 19.25
N THR A 57 -5.05 -8.19 18.52
CA THR A 57 -5.47 -8.21 17.11
C THR A 57 -6.93 -8.65 16.92
N THR A 58 -7.72 -8.71 17.98
CA THR A 58 -9.09 -9.24 17.95
C THR A 58 -10.11 -8.30 17.29
N HIS A 59 -9.76 -7.04 17.12
CA HIS A 59 -10.63 -5.99 16.57
C HIS A 59 -10.52 -5.81 15.05
N PHE A 60 -9.62 -6.54 14.40
CA PHE A 60 -9.49 -6.46 12.94
C PHE A 60 -10.60 -7.23 12.21
N ASP A 61 -11.20 -6.56 11.23
CA ASP A 61 -12.12 -7.19 10.27
C ASP A 61 -11.64 -6.92 8.83
N PHE A 62 -11.14 -7.97 8.18
CA PHE A 62 -10.69 -7.93 6.79
C PHE A 62 -11.68 -8.58 5.81
N SER A 63 -12.92 -8.80 6.21
CA SER A 63 -13.92 -9.50 5.39
C SER A 63 -14.16 -8.81 4.04
N ASP A 64 -14.32 -7.48 4.04
CA ASP A 64 -14.54 -6.71 2.82
C ASP A 64 -13.34 -6.81 1.86
N LEU A 65 -12.12 -6.65 2.36
CA LEU A 65 -10.91 -6.78 1.57
C LEU A 65 -10.78 -8.16 0.93
N LYS A 66 -11.02 -9.21 1.72
CA LYS A 66 -10.94 -10.60 1.23
C LYS A 66 -11.98 -10.88 0.15
N ARG A 67 -13.22 -10.41 0.32
CA ARG A 67 -14.26 -10.56 -0.73
C ARG A 67 -13.89 -9.81 -2.00
N TRP A 68 -13.37 -8.59 -1.86
CA TRP A 68 -12.92 -7.78 -3.00
C TRP A 68 -11.77 -8.47 -3.76
N LEU A 69 -10.74 -8.95 -3.03
CA LEU A 69 -9.62 -9.68 -3.62
C LEU A 69 -10.10 -10.92 -4.37
N LYS A 70 -10.95 -11.73 -3.74
CA LYS A 70 -11.51 -12.92 -4.35
C LYS A 70 -12.28 -12.61 -5.63
N MET A 71 -13.15 -11.60 -5.60
CA MET A 71 -13.91 -11.20 -6.78
C MET A 71 -12.97 -10.72 -7.91
N ALA A 72 -12.00 -9.87 -7.59
CA ALA A 72 -11.04 -9.34 -8.57
C ALA A 72 -10.21 -10.46 -9.21
N GLN A 73 -9.70 -11.39 -8.41
CA GLN A 73 -8.79 -12.44 -8.86
C GLN A 73 -9.52 -13.60 -9.53
N ASP A 74 -10.52 -14.18 -8.86
CA ASP A 74 -11.16 -15.44 -9.27
C ASP A 74 -12.27 -15.22 -10.28
N GLU A 75 -13.10 -14.15 -10.12
CA GLU A 75 -14.24 -13.93 -11.01
C GLU A 75 -13.87 -13.10 -12.25
N TYR A 76 -12.99 -12.11 -12.08
CA TYR A 76 -12.64 -11.18 -13.17
C TYR A 76 -11.22 -11.36 -13.73
N GLY A 77 -10.40 -12.19 -13.11
CA GLY A 77 -9.08 -12.54 -13.60
C GLY A 77 -8.09 -11.37 -13.61
N PHE A 78 -8.14 -10.49 -12.60
CA PHE A 78 -7.19 -9.41 -12.40
C PHE A 78 -6.01 -9.84 -11.53
N TYR A 79 -4.82 -9.37 -11.86
CA TYR A 79 -3.78 -9.21 -10.86
C TYR A 79 -4.20 -8.11 -9.88
N THR A 80 -3.71 -8.16 -8.66
CA THR A 80 -4.06 -7.15 -7.66
C THR A 80 -2.83 -6.52 -7.03
N ILE A 81 -2.97 -5.25 -6.64
CA ILE A 81 -1.97 -4.49 -5.89
C ILE A 81 -2.63 -3.98 -4.63
N VAL A 82 -2.01 -4.19 -3.47
CA VAL A 82 -2.50 -3.71 -2.18
C VAL A 82 -1.63 -2.60 -1.61
N ARG A 83 -2.28 -1.55 -1.09
CA ARG A 83 -1.62 -0.33 -0.63
C ARG A 83 -2.08 0.03 0.79
N PRO A 84 -1.54 -0.66 1.83
CA PRO A 84 -2.03 -0.55 3.21
C PRO A 84 -1.53 0.68 3.99
N GLY A 85 -0.70 1.51 3.43
CA GLY A 85 -0.21 2.72 4.09
C GLY A 85 0.97 2.46 5.05
N PRO A 86 0.87 2.83 6.33
CA PRO A 86 -0.29 3.15 7.19
C PRO A 86 -1.02 4.45 6.84
N PHE A 87 -0.35 5.42 6.26
CA PHE A 87 -0.96 6.59 5.67
C PHE A 87 -1.26 6.32 4.19
N ILE A 88 -2.52 6.44 3.79
CA ILE A 88 -2.93 6.19 2.40
C ILE A 88 -3.19 7.47 1.61
N CYS A 89 -3.23 8.64 2.24
CA CYS A 89 -3.66 9.90 1.63
C CYS A 89 -5.07 9.80 1.01
N ALA A 90 -5.15 9.65 -0.28
CA ALA A 90 -6.31 9.25 -1.07
C ALA A 90 -7.56 10.13 -0.83
N GLU A 91 -7.40 11.40 -0.43
CA GLU A 91 -8.50 12.27 0.00
C GLU A 91 -9.43 11.53 0.99
N TYR A 92 -8.83 10.76 1.89
CA TYR A 92 -9.54 9.96 2.89
C TYR A 92 -9.32 10.50 4.29
N SER A 93 -10.38 10.54 5.11
CA SER A 93 -10.34 11.16 6.44
C SER A 93 -9.21 10.62 7.31
N GLY A 94 -8.37 11.53 7.81
CA GLY A 94 -7.20 11.19 8.62
C GLY A 94 -6.12 10.39 7.89
N GLY A 95 -6.15 10.36 6.54
CA GLY A 95 -5.20 9.57 5.74
C GLY A 95 -5.27 8.06 6.01
N GLY A 96 -6.38 7.58 6.55
CA GLY A 96 -6.60 6.18 6.86
C GLY A 96 -6.25 5.78 8.30
N TYR A 97 -5.66 6.66 9.10
CA TYR A 97 -5.37 6.36 10.51
C TYR A 97 -6.66 6.27 11.35
N PRO A 98 -6.74 5.34 12.29
CA PRO A 98 -7.86 5.28 13.22
C PRO A 98 -7.84 6.43 14.23
N ARG A 99 -9.01 7.02 14.50
CA ARG A 99 -9.12 8.16 15.41
C ARG A 99 -8.64 7.88 16.83
N TRP A 100 -8.78 6.65 17.29
CA TRP A 100 -8.34 6.26 18.63
C TRP A 100 -6.81 6.38 18.81
N LEU A 101 -6.05 6.36 17.72
CA LEU A 101 -4.59 6.51 17.76
C LEU A 101 -4.16 7.86 18.37
N ALA A 102 -5.01 8.88 18.29
CA ALA A 102 -4.77 10.18 18.93
C ALA A 102 -4.60 10.11 20.46
N LYS A 103 -5.11 9.07 21.12
CA LYS A 103 -4.90 8.85 22.57
C LYS A 103 -3.45 8.56 22.93
N TYR A 104 -2.66 8.10 21.98
CA TYR A 104 -1.25 7.78 22.18
C TYR A 104 -0.31 8.94 21.80
N ARG A 105 -0.90 10.10 21.48
CA ARG A 105 -0.12 11.30 21.18
C ARG A 105 0.73 11.69 22.38
N PRO A 106 2.05 11.95 22.18
CA PRO A 106 2.90 12.47 23.23
C PRO A 106 2.46 13.87 23.68
N GLU A 107 2.45 14.12 24.97
CA GLU A 107 2.14 15.45 25.52
C GLU A 107 3.14 16.55 25.09
N SER A 108 4.36 16.15 24.73
CA SER A 108 5.49 17.04 24.43
C SER A 108 5.76 17.25 22.93
N VAL A 109 4.93 16.73 22.04
CA VAL A 109 5.19 16.79 20.61
C VAL A 109 4.15 17.67 19.92
N ASP A 110 4.65 18.60 19.13
CA ASP A 110 3.86 19.31 18.12
C ASP A 110 3.09 18.31 17.22
N ASP A 111 2.11 18.76 16.51
CA ASP A 111 1.02 18.01 15.88
C ASP A 111 1.39 16.79 14.99
N PHE A 112 2.65 16.47 14.76
CA PHE A 112 3.10 15.54 13.74
C PHE A 112 3.86 14.29 14.24
N TRP A 113 3.43 13.64 15.33
CA TRP A 113 4.02 12.37 15.73
C TRP A 113 3.69 11.22 14.75
N LEU A 114 2.54 11.29 14.08
CA LEU A 114 2.21 10.39 12.97
C LEU A 114 3.09 10.69 11.75
N ARG A 115 3.42 9.68 10.98
CA ARG A 115 4.32 9.74 9.83
C ARG A 115 5.73 10.24 10.18
N SER A 116 6.19 9.94 11.38
CA SER A 116 7.52 10.28 11.88
C SER A 116 8.31 9.05 12.29
N ALA A 117 9.56 9.25 12.71
CA ALA A 117 10.41 8.22 13.31
C ALA A 117 10.13 7.97 14.80
N ASP A 118 9.03 8.50 15.35
CA ASP A 118 8.64 8.24 16.75
C ASP A 118 8.38 6.74 16.94
N GLU A 119 9.02 6.16 17.96
CA GLU A 119 8.96 4.73 18.25
C GLU A 119 7.51 4.21 18.46
N ARG A 120 6.62 5.03 19.02
CA ARG A 120 5.22 4.67 19.22
C ARG A 120 4.47 4.59 17.89
N HIS A 121 4.74 5.58 17.00
CA HIS A 121 4.18 5.55 15.66
C HIS A 121 4.66 4.31 14.88
N ILE A 122 5.95 4.01 14.94
CA ILE A 122 6.53 2.83 14.27
C ILE A 122 5.89 1.55 14.80
N ARG A 123 5.79 1.37 16.12
CA ARG A 123 5.20 0.17 16.73
C ARG A 123 3.72 -0.01 16.38
N TRP A 124 2.93 1.06 16.40
CA TRP A 124 1.53 0.99 15.96
C TRP A 124 1.40 0.73 14.47
N SER A 125 2.28 1.28 13.65
CA SER A 125 2.33 0.99 12.22
C SER A 125 2.67 -0.47 11.94
N GLN A 126 3.57 -1.07 12.72
CA GLN A 126 3.87 -2.50 12.64
C GLN A 126 2.68 -3.37 13.08
N HIS A 127 2.00 -3.01 14.17
CA HIS A 127 0.76 -3.68 14.59
C HIS A 127 -0.26 -3.77 13.43
N TRP A 128 -0.47 -2.66 12.73
CA TRP A 128 -1.33 -2.63 11.54
C TRP A 128 -0.79 -3.50 10.40
N PHE A 129 0.49 -3.33 10.06
CA PHE A 129 1.11 -4.05 8.95
C PHE A 129 1.18 -5.55 9.17
N ASP A 130 1.52 -5.99 10.38
CA ASP A 130 1.55 -7.42 10.72
C ASP A 130 0.14 -8.04 10.54
N ALA A 131 -0.91 -7.33 10.96
CA ALA A 131 -2.28 -7.81 10.82
C ALA A 131 -2.72 -7.87 9.36
N VAL A 132 -2.56 -6.80 8.59
CA VAL A 132 -3.03 -6.76 7.19
C VAL A 132 -2.22 -7.70 6.30
N CYS A 133 -0.89 -7.74 6.44
CA CYS A 133 -0.05 -8.65 5.66
C CYS A 133 -0.39 -10.11 5.94
N LYS A 134 -0.59 -10.48 7.22
CA LYS A 134 -1.04 -11.82 7.60
C LYS A 134 -2.40 -12.16 7.00
N ALA A 135 -3.32 -11.20 6.97
CA ALA A 135 -4.66 -11.41 6.44
C ALA A 135 -4.70 -11.72 4.94
N VAL A 136 -3.70 -11.21 4.18
CA VAL A 136 -3.66 -11.33 2.71
C VAL A 136 -2.49 -12.19 2.19
N ALA A 137 -1.66 -12.75 3.07
CA ALA A 137 -0.46 -13.50 2.67
C ALA A 137 -0.76 -14.67 1.71
N ASP A 138 -1.87 -15.36 1.89
CA ASP A 138 -2.27 -16.48 1.04
C ASP A 138 -2.84 -16.04 -0.33
N GLU A 139 -3.15 -14.74 -0.47
CA GLU A 139 -3.66 -14.16 -1.71
C GLU A 139 -2.55 -13.70 -2.67
N GLN A 140 -1.29 -13.79 -2.28
CA GLN A 140 -0.17 -13.42 -3.16
C GLN A 140 0.02 -14.42 -4.31
N ILE A 141 0.45 -13.92 -5.46
CA ILE A 141 0.58 -14.71 -6.69
C ILE A 141 1.48 -15.93 -6.53
N THR A 142 2.48 -15.85 -5.68
CA THR A 142 3.44 -16.93 -5.40
C THR A 142 2.83 -18.08 -4.60
N ARG A 143 1.64 -17.91 -4.02
CA ARG A 143 0.87 -18.92 -3.29
C ARG A 143 -0.28 -19.50 -4.12
N LYS A 144 -0.55 -18.93 -5.29
CA LYS A 144 -1.64 -19.39 -6.15
C LYS A 144 -1.17 -20.47 -7.13
N PRO A 145 -2.07 -21.35 -7.58
CA PRO A 145 -1.77 -22.25 -8.68
C PRO A 145 -1.31 -21.50 -9.93
N VAL A 146 -0.52 -22.20 -10.73
CA VAL A 146 -0.01 -21.67 -12.00
C VAL A 146 -1.17 -21.28 -12.94
N GLY A 147 -1.18 -20.03 -13.37
CA GLY A 147 -2.24 -19.48 -14.23
C GLY A 147 -3.29 -18.65 -13.50
N ASP A 148 -3.44 -18.84 -12.19
CA ASP A 148 -4.35 -18.04 -11.37
C ASP A 148 -3.82 -16.62 -11.17
N LYS A 149 -4.68 -15.77 -10.66
CA LYS A 149 -4.36 -14.38 -10.32
C LYS A 149 -4.16 -14.23 -8.81
N GLY A 150 -3.40 -13.23 -8.44
CA GLY A 150 -3.09 -12.96 -7.05
C GLY A 150 -2.54 -11.56 -6.87
N ILE A 151 -2.16 -11.24 -5.63
CA ILE A 151 -1.46 -10.00 -5.32
C ILE A 151 -0.04 -10.09 -5.89
N ILE A 152 0.32 -9.12 -6.73
CA ILE A 152 1.64 -9.07 -7.38
C ILE A 152 2.58 -8.05 -6.75
N LEU A 153 2.04 -7.03 -6.07
CA LEU A 153 2.80 -5.94 -5.46
C LEU A 153 2.13 -5.50 -4.16
N ILE A 154 2.95 -5.09 -3.19
CA ILE A 154 2.50 -4.43 -1.97
C ILE A 154 3.26 -3.13 -1.75
N GLN A 155 2.53 -2.03 -1.46
CA GLN A 155 3.12 -0.73 -1.16
C GLN A 155 3.36 -0.58 0.34
N ILE A 156 4.47 0.06 0.69
CA ILE A 156 4.73 0.56 2.04
C ILE A 156 4.73 2.09 2.02
N GLU A 157 3.97 2.70 2.92
CA GLU A 157 3.72 4.13 3.03
C GLU A 157 3.13 4.76 1.74
N ASN A 158 2.86 6.05 1.74
CA ASN A 158 2.37 6.78 0.59
C ASN A 158 2.87 8.22 0.61
N GLU A 159 3.60 8.63 -0.41
CA GLU A 159 4.16 9.98 -0.56
C GLU A 159 4.95 10.43 0.68
N TYR A 160 5.70 9.52 1.28
CA TYR A 160 6.37 9.76 2.55
C TYR A 160 7.46 10.84 2.47
N ASN A 161 8.09 10.99 1.32
CA ASN A 161 9.08 12.02 1.04
C ASN A 161 8.48 13.43 0.97
N HIS A 162 7.20 13.56 0.63
CA HIS A 162 6.52 14.85 0.45
C HIS A 162 6.49 15.70 1.72
N HIS A 163 6.51 15.08 2.87
CA HIS A 163 6.39 15.75 4.16
C HIS A 163 7.71 15.98 4.91
N GLY A 164 8.86 15.79 4.23
CA GLY A 164 10.17 16.08 4.82
C GLY A 164 10.47 15.32 6.11
N CYS A 165 9.98 14.11 6.26
CA CYS A 165 10.08 13.34 7.50
C CYS A 165 11.52 12.86 7.74
N ASP A 166 12.13 13.32 8.83
CA ASP A 166 13.42 12.79 9.31
C ASP A 166 13.27 11.35 9.77
N GLY A 167 14.28 10.53 9.48
CA GLY A 167 14.31 9.13 9.89
C GLY A 167 13.30 8.24 9.15
N LYS A 168 12.89 8.62 7.95
CA LYS A 168 11.97 7.84 7.11
C LYS A 168 12.39 6.39 6.91
N GLU A 169 13.68 6.11 6.86
CA GLU A 169 14.24 4.77 6.74
C GLU A 169 13.81 3.86 7.90
N LYS A 170 13.71 4.39 9.11
CA LYS A 170 13.28 3.61 10.29
C LYS A 170 11.87 3.06 10.13
N LEU A 171 10.94 3.92 9.70
CA LEU A 171 9.56 3.50 9.43
C LEU A 171 9.51 2.51 8.26
N LEU A 172 10.14 2.85 7.13
CA LEU A 172 10.12 1.98 5.94
C LEU A 172 10.71 0.60 6.22
N LYS A 173 11.82 0.52 6.98
CA LYS A 173 12.41 -0.77 7.42
C LYS A 173 11.46 -1.57 8.30
N ALA A 174 10.80 -0.90 9.23
CA ALA A 174 9.82 -1.55 10.10
C ALA A 174 8.65 -2.14 9.30
N LEU A 175 8.09 -1.38 8.35
CA LEU A 175 7.02 -1.84 7.47
C LEU A 175 7.48 -2.98 6.56
N TYR A 176 8.65 -2.85 5.93
CA TYR A 176 9.24 -3.92 5.11
C TYR A 176 9.48 -5.20 5.90
N SER A 177 9.97 -5.08 7.14
CA SER A 177 10.15 -6.21 8.05
C SER A 177 8.81 -6.92 8.34
N SER A 178 7.74 -6.16 8.59
CA SER A 178 6.39 -6.71 8.79
C SER A 178 5.90 -7.49 7.56
N VAL A 179 6.10 -6.94 6.36
CA VAL A 179 5.75 -7.65 5.11
C VAL A 179 6.45 -9.00 5.04
N ARG A 180 7.77 -9.02 5.24
CA ARG A 180 8.55 -10.25 5.13
C ARG A 180 8.28 -11.26 6.24
N LYS A 181 8.11 -10.80 7.48
CA LYS A 181 7.75 -11.66 8.63
C LYS A 181 6.40 -12.35 8.46
N SER A 182 5.46 -11.72 7.77
CA SER A 182 4.14 -12.29 7.46
C SER A 182 4.18 -13.36 6.37
N GLY A 183 5.35 -13.65 5.81
CA GLY A 183 5.52 -14.65 4.75
C GLY A 183 5.17 -14.15 3.36
N MET A 184 5.02 -12.85 3.17
CA MET A 184 4.86 -12.27 1.84
C MET A 184 6.22 -12.15 1.15
N ASP A 185 6.34 -12.71 -0.05
CA ASP A 185 7.56 -12.76 -0.86
C ASP A 185 7.48 -11.97 -2.17
N ILE A 186 6.32 -11.40 -2.48
CA ILE A 186 6.12 -10.53 -3.63
C ILE A 186 6.94 -9.22 -3.51
N PRO A 187 7.22 -8.54 -4.63
CA PRO A 187 7.91 -7.25 -4.61
C PRO A 187 7.18 -6.19 -3.77
N VAL A 188 8.00 -5.37 -3.09
CA VAL A 188 7.54 -4.25 -2.25
C VAL A 188 7.96 -2.95 -2.90
N PHE A 189 7.09 -1.95 -2.88
CA PHE A 189 7.38 -0.66 -3.46
C PHE A 189 6.95 0.51 -2.58
N THR A 190 7.51 1.68 -2.86
CA THR A 190 7.08 2.97 -2.32
C THR A 190 6.35 3.77 -3.37
N CYS A 191 5.59 4.78 -2.95
CA CYS A 191 4.98 5.76 -3.82
C CYS A 191 5.52 7.15 -3.43
N LEU A 192 6.24 7.80 -4.34
CA LEU A 192 6.94 9.05 -4.09
C LEU A 192 6.45 10.15 -5.04
N THR A 193 6.69 11.42 -4.71
CA THR A 193 6.24 12.57 -5.51
C THR A 193 7.36 13.32 -6.21
N ASN A 194 8.54 13.39 -5.65
CA ASN A 194 9.66 14.18 -6.20
C ASN A 194 11.01 13.50 -6.13
N GLU A 195 11.11 12.39 -5.42
CA GLU A 195 12.36 11.66 -5.24
C GLU A 195 12.13 10.19 -5.51
N CYS A 196 12.64 9.69 -6.60
CA CYS A 196 12.67 8.25 -6.83
C CYS A 196 13.92 7.65 -6.20
N ARG A 197 14.05 7.79 -4.90
CA ARG A 197 15.11 7.25 -4.06
C ARG A 197 14.71 7.35 -2.62
N SER A 198 13.74 6.56 -2.23
CA SER A 198 13.24 6.57 -0.87
C SER A 198 14.33 6.28 0.14
N SER A 199 15.23 5.39 -0.21
CA SER A 199 16.29 4.97 0.70
C SER A 199 17.51 4.45 -0.05
N ARG A 200 18.68 4.69 0.53
CA ARG A 200 19.93 4.04 0.17
C ARG A 200 20.38 3.05 1.25
N ASP A 201 19.53 2.81 2.22
CA ASP A 201 19.78 1.83 3.25
C ASP A 201 19.83 0.43 2.64
N PRO A 202 20.90 -0.35 2.90
CA PRO A 202 21.05 -1.70 2.34
C PRO A 202 19.87 -2.63 2.68
N GLU A 203 19.23 -2.46 3.81
CA GLU A 203 18.06 -3.28 4.22
C GLU A 203 16.83 -3.02 3.34
N LEU A 204 16.78 -1.88 2.63
CA LEU A 204 15.70 -1.52 1.72
C LEU A 204 16.09 -1.69 0.23
N SER A 205 17.21 -2.35 -0.05
CA SER A 205 17.69 -2.58 -1.42
C SER A 205 16.71 -3.36 -2.31
N GLN A 206 15.82 -4.13 -1.70
CA GLN A 206 14.77 -4.91 -2.38
C GLN A 206 13.43 -4.16 -2.48
N VAL A 207 13.38 -2.90 -2.05
CA VAL A 207 12.20 -2.05 -2.19
C VAL A 207 12.44 -1.09 -3.35
N PHE A 208 11.60 -1.16 -4.37
CA PHE A 208 11.72 -0.23 -5.49
C PHE A 208 10.81 0.99 -5.30
N ASP A 209 11.19 2.09 -5.90
CA ASP A 209 10.41 3.33 -5.87
C ASP A 209 9.48 3.42 -7.07
N SER A 210 8.25 3.89 -6.86
CA SER A 210 7.40 4.36 -7.93
C SER A 210 7.18 5.88 -7.81
N ASP A 211 7.05 6.55 -8.94
CA ASP A 211 6.77 7.99 -8.98
C ASP A 211 5.28 8.24 -9.10
N ASN A 212 4.73 9.02 -8.17
CA ASN A 212 3.36 9.48 -8.22
C ASN A 212 3.31 10.83 -8.96
N TYR A 213 2.62 10.86 -10.09
CA TYR A 213 2.68 11.97 -11.01
C TYR A 213 1.31 12.34 -11.59
N TYR A 214 1.05 13.64 -11.66
CA TYR A 214 -0.20 14.19 -12.18
C TYR A 214 0.00 14.80 -13.57
N VAL A 215 -0.38 14.07 -14.62
CA VAL A 215 -0.19 14.48 -16.03
C VAL A 215 -1.01 15.71 -16.37
N GLY A 216 -1.88 16.23 -15.83
CA GLY A 216 -2.65 17.45 -16.15
C GLY A 216 -2.06 18.72 -15.54
N LEU A 217 -1.16 18.58 -14.57
CA LEU A 217 -0.57 19.69 -13.83
C LEU A 217 0.85 20.04 -14.29
N SER A 218 1.44 19.23 -15.15
CA SER A 218 2.80 19.39 -15.64
C SER A 218 2.86 19.19 -17.15
N SER A 219 3.85 19.77 -17.78
CA SER A 219 4.07 19.63 -19.23
C SER A 219 4.61 18.23 -19.59
N ALA A 220 4.38 17.80 -20.83
CA ALA A 220 4.94 16.53 -21.33
C ALA A 220 6.48 16.42 -21.19
N PRO A 221 7.27 17.50 -21.34
CA PRO A 221 8.70 17.47 -21.03
C PRO A 221 9.04 17.07 -19.60
N ASP A 222 8.20 17.44 -18.63
CA ASP A 222 8.42 17.06 -17.23
C ASP A 222 8.22 15.56 -17.01
N CYS A 223 7.27 14.93 -17.72
CA CYS A 223 7.08 13.48 -17.69
C CYS A 223 8.34 12.75 -18.16
N ALA A 224 8.89 13.15 -19.30
CA ALA A 224 10.09 12.55 -19.87
C ALA A 224 11.30 12.73 -18.95
N TYR A 225 11.44 13.90 -18.33
CA TYR A 225 12.50 14.19 -17.38
C TYR A 225 12.40 13.29 -16.13
N ARG A 226 11.19 13.16 -15.55
CA ARG A 226 10.94 12.30 -14.38
C ARG A 226 11.19 10.84 -14.67
N MET A 227 10.68 10.33 -15.79
CA MET A 227 10.95 8.95 -16.21
C MET A 227 12.45 8.69 -16.43
N SER A 228 13.18 9.65 -17.02
CA SER A 228 14.63 9.55 -17.17
C SER A 228 15.35 9.50 -15.82
N ASN A 229 14.89 10.29 -14.84
CA ASN A 229 15.47 10.28 -13.50
C ASN A 229 15.14 8.99 -12.74
N LEU A 230 13.93 8.49 -12.86
CA LEU A 230 13.53 7.19 -12.29
C LEU A 230 14.44 6.08 -12.84
N LYS A 231 14.58 6.00 -14.15
CA LYS A 231 15.45 5.02 -14.81
C LYS A 231 16.92 5.12 -14.38
N LYS A 232 17.44 6.35 -14.17
CA LYS A 232 18.80 6.55 -13.65
C LYS A 232 18.94 6.12 -12.20
N ALA A 233 17.90 6.30 -11.41
CA ALA A 233 17.89 5.95 -10.00
C ALA A 233 17.75 4.44 -9.77
N GLN A 234 17.04 3.76 -10.66
CA GLN A 234 16.72 2.34 -10.64
C GLN A 234 16.91 1.77 -12.05
N PRO A 235 18.18 1.51 -12.45
CA PRO A 235 18.50 1.13 -13.84
C PRO A 235 18.01 -0.28 -14.22
N ASP A 236 17.84 -1.20 -13.23
CA ASP A 236 17.43 -2.60 -13.44
C ASP A 236 16.44 -3.06 -12.38
#